data_f1a9391455e0106495d93a1c47492aa2
#
_entry.id   f1a9391455e0106495d93a1c47492aa2
#
_cell.length_a   1.000
_cell.length_b   1.000
_cell.length_c   1.000
_cell.angle_alpha   90.00
_cell.angle_beta   90.00
_cell.angle_gamma   90.00
#
_symmetry.space_group_name_H-M   'P 1'
#
loop_
_entity.id
_entity.type
_entity.pdbx_description
1 polymer ?
#
loop_
_entity_poly.entity_id
_entity_poly.type
_entity_poly.pdbx_seq_one_letter_code
_entity_poly.pdbx_strand_id
1 'polypeptide(L)'
;IRPVSHEPEAGVTESLTRHQLYGGADADTALGHLVALCPNLRRVSLVVTWFGDDLRAGSCSVAPRVEVAHKPTIGTEWSVAGLGRAGARPVSQIDGRPAFGGTPSDESVVALIRRLRFDYGLEVVLYPFLMMDIPAGNGLADPYSGDPGQPRYPWRGRITCDPAPGRPGSPEGTAAAAPQVDAFIGTVSPSDMGMAGGGISCAKPDEWSYRRLVMHCAMLAQAAGGVEGFVVGLEMRGLTHLRGATGYPMVD
;
A
#
# COMPACT_ATOMS: atom_id res chain seq x y z
N ILE A 1 -16.93 -0.36 12.63
CA ILE A 1 -15.60 -1.01 12.71
C ILE A 1 -15.61 -1.91 13.93
N ARG A 2 -15.24 -3.19 13.77
CA ARG A 2 -15.23 -4.14 14.89
C ARG A 2 -13.93 -4.00 15.69
N PRO A 3 -13.99 -4.06 17.05
CA PRO A 3 -12.79 -4.21 17.85
C PRO A 3 -12.06 -5.51 17.50
N VAL A 4 -10.74 -5.44 17.47
CA VAL A 4 -9.86 -6.58 17.24
C VAL A 4 -8.94 -6.74 18.46
N SER A 5 -8.78 -7.97 18.91
CA SER A 5 -7.88 -8.33 20.00
C SER A 5 -6.83 -9.34 19.52
N HIS A 6 -5.72 -9.38 20.21
CA HIS A 6 -4.66 -10.36 20.04
C HIS A 6 -4.67 -11.34 21.22
N GLU A 7 -4.43 -12.59 20.97
CA GLU A 7 -4.28 -13.63 21.99
C GLU A 7 -2.82 -14.14 21.97
N PRO A 8 -1.90 -13.47 22.70
CA PRO A 8 -0.48 -13.85 22.71
C PRO A 8 -0.25 -15.22 23.37
N GLU A 9 -1.06 -15.56 24.36
CA GLU A 9 -1.04 -16.84 25.08
C GLU A 9 -2.49 -17.25 25.38
N ALA A 10 -2.73 -18.55 25.58
CA ALA A 10 -4.06 -19.06 25.91
C ALA A 10 -4.65 -18.37 27.16
N GLY A 11 -5.78 -17.73 27.01
CA GLY A 11 -6.48 -16.99 28.07
C GLY A 11 -5.98 -15.57 28.34
N VAL A 12 -4.98 -15.08 27.59
CA VAL A 12 -4.50 -13.70 27.67
C VAL A 12 -4.96 -12.95 26.42
N THR A 13 -5.71 -11.87 26.60
CA THR A 13 -6.23 -11.07 25.49
C THR A 13 -5.75 -9.63 25.59
N GLU A 14 -5.11 -9.14 24.52
CA GLU A 14 -4.69 -7.75 24.38
C GLU A 14 -5.54 -7.04 23.32
N SER A 15 -6.06 -5.87 23.64
CA SER A 15 -6.81 -5.08 22.66
C SER A 15 -5.86 -4.44 21.65
N LEU A 16 -6.18 -4.58 20.35
CA LEU A 16 -5.41 -3.97 19.26
C LEU A 16 -6.02 -2.68 18.73
N THR A 17 -7.33 -2.52 18.85
CA THR A 17 -8.06 -1.42 18.21
C THR A 17 -9.04 -0.72 19.17
N ARG A 18 -8.99 -1.03 20.46
CA ARG A 18 -9.78 -0.38 21.49
C ARG A 18 -8.94 -0.11 22.73
N HIS A 19 -8.42 1.12 22.85
CA HIS A 19 -7.56 1.56 23.97
C HIS A 19 -8.21 2.65 24.82
N GLN A 20 -9.46 3.03 24.51
CA GLN A 20 -10.24 4.01 25.27
C GLN A 20 -11.39 3.31 26.03
N LEU A 21 -11.87 3.96 27.10
CA LEU A 21 -12.89 3.39 27.99
C LEU A 21 -14.30 3.42 27.39
N TYR A 22 -14.58 4.36 26.49
CA TYR A 22 -15.92 4.63 25.97
C TYR A 22 -15.93 4.43 24.44
N GLY A 23 -16.98 3.77 23.96
CA GLY A 23 -17.18 3.54 22.52
C GLY A 23 -16.65 2.20 22.02
N GLY A 24 -16.61 2.05 20.71
CA GLY A 24 -16.17 0.85 19.99
C GLY A 24 -14.66 0.83 19.74
N ALA A 25 -14.25 0.69 18.47
CA ALA A 25 -12.86 0.80 18.08
C ALA A 25 -12.35 2.25 18.20
N ASP A 26 -11.05 2.43 18.42
CA ASP A 26 -10.41 3.75 18.51
C ASP A 26 -10.69 4.63 17.30
N ALA A 27 -10.73 4.02 16.10
CA ALA A 27 -11.08 4.71 14.87
C ALA A 27 -12.49 5.32 14.90
N ASP A 28 -13.48 4.64 15.48
CA ASP A 28 -14.84 5.18 15.61
C ASP A 28 -14.87 6.38 16.56
N THR A 29 -14.15 6.29 17.66
CA THR A 29 -14.06 7.38 18.65
C THR A 29 -13.32 8.58 18.04
N ALA A 30 -12.21 8.34 17.35
CA ALA A 30 -11.44 9.40 16.68
C ALA A 30 -12.25 10.10 15.58
N LEU A 31 -13.01 9.36 14.78
CA LEU A 31 -13.90 9.91 13.76
C LEU A 31 -15.03 10.74 14.37
N GLY A 32 -15.63 10.26 15.46
CA GLY A 32 -16.64 11.02 16.20
C GLY A 32 -16.11 12.36 16.70
N HIS A 33 -14.89 12.37 17.28
CA HIS A 33 -14.21 13.61 17.68
C HIS A 33 -13.90 14.52 16.49
N LEU A 34 -13.37 13.96 15.38
CA LEU A 34 -13.06 14.73 14.18
C LEU A 34 -14.30 15.48 13.63
N VAL A 35 -15.41 14.78 13.50
CA VAL A 35 -16.65 15.36 12.98
C VAL A 35 -17.21 16.41 13.95
N ALA A 36 -17.11 16.17 15.28
CA ALA A 36 -17.55 17.14 16.28
C ALA A 36 -16.69 18.42 16.27
N LEU A 37 -15.37 18.28 16.08
CA LEU A 37 -14.44 19.41 16.02
C LEU A 37 -14.51 20.16 14.67
N CYS A 38 -14.86 19.46 13.60
CA CYS A 38 -14.87 19.98 12.24
C CYS A 38 -16.29 19.89 11.62
N PRO A 39 -17.27 20.71 12.06
CA PRO A 39 -18.66 20.57 11.63
C PRO A 39 -18.88 20.83 10.14
N ASN A 40 -17.93 21.48 9.48
CA ASN A 40 -17.94 21.74 8.04
C ASN A 40 -17.16 20.69 7.23
N LEU A 41 -16.66 19.62 7.85
CA LEU A 41 -16.00 18.54 7.13
C LEU A 41 -16.98 17.91 6.13
N ARG A 42 -16.55 17.76 4.88
CA ARG A 42 -17.37 17.18 3.80
C ARG A 42 -16.66 16.00 3.14
N ARG A 43 -15.32 16.04 3.11
CA ARG A 43 -14.52 15.07 2.36
C ARG A 43 -13.31 14.64 3.16
N VAL A 44 -12.98 13.35 3.05
CA VAL A 44 -11.78 12.76 3.65
C VAL A 44 -10.99 11.99 2.60
N SER A 45 -9.67 12.05 2.69
CA SER A 45 -8.80 11.20 1.89
C SER A 45 -8.37 9.99 2.72
N LEU A 46 -8.72 8.80 2.27
CA LEU A 46 -8.37 7.54 2.91
C LEU A 46 -7.17 6.92 2.20
N VAL A 47 -6.06 6.86 2.91
CA VAL A 47 -4.80 6.30 2.40
C VAL A 47 -4.74 4.80 2.68
N VAL A 48 -4.50 4.00 1.63
CA VAL A 48 -4.29 2.55 1.72
C VAL A 48 -2.90 2.22 1.22
N THR A 49 -2.04 1.74 2.12
CA THR A 49 -0.60 1.62 1.87
C THR A 49 -0.20 0.18 1.53
N TRP A 50 0.51 0.01 0.41
CA TRP A 50 1.37 -1.14 0.11
C TRP A 50 2.83 -0.69 0.12
N PHE A 51 3.77 -1.64 0.04
CA PHE A 51 5.19 -1.39 0.24
C PHE A 51 6.01 -1.77 -0.98
N GLY A 52 6.90 -0.84 -1.39
CA GLY A 52 7.94 -1.08 -2.37
C GLY A 52 9.27 -1.43 -1.68
N ASP A 53 10.12 -2.18 -2.35
CA ASP A 53 11.35 -2.74 -1.77
C ASP A 53 12.63 -2.43 -2.55
N ASP A 54 12.54 -1.69 -3.65
CA ASP A 54 13.71 -1.31 -4.46
C ASP A 54 13.49 0.03 -5.17
N LEU A 55 14.52 0.85 -5.30
CA LEU A 55 14.49 2.08 -6.09
C LEU A 55 14.64 1.84 -7.59
N ARG A 56 15.11 0.66 -7.99
CA ARG A 56 15.23 0.26 -9.39
C ARG A 56 13.89 -0.24 -9.89
N ALA A 57 13.27 0.46 -10.83
CA ALA A 57 11.93 0.14 -11.33
C ALA A 57 11.82 -1.33 -11.81
N GLY A 58 12.80 -1.82 -12.54
CA GLY A 58 12.82 -3.19 -13.05
C GLY A 58 12.92 -4.29 -11.98
N SER A 59 13.17 -3.92 -10.71
CA SER A 59 13.35 -4.85 -9.60
C SER A 59 12.36 -4.60 -8.44
N CYS A 60 11.63 -3.49 -8.47
CA CYS A 60 10.73 -3.09 -7.38
C CYS A 60 9.46 -3.93 -7.35
N SER A 61 9.26 -4.65 -6.27
CA SER A 61 8.00 -5.33 -5.96
C SER A 61 7.11 -4.42 -5.11
N VAL A 62 5.82 -4.36 -5.45
CA VAL A 62 4.82 -3.55 -4.73
C VAL A 62 3.79 -4.48 -4.09
N ALA A 63 3.92 -4.76 -2.81
CA ALA A 63 3.12 -5.77 -2.11
C ALA A 63 2.57 -5.28 -0.76
N PRO A 64 1.46 -5.86 -0.28
CA PRO A 64 1.00 -5.63 1.08
C PRO A 64 1.98 -6.30 2.06
N ARG A 65 2.17 -5.67 3.22
CA ARG A 65 3.01 -6.20 4.30
C ARG A 65 2.30 -6.14 5.64
N VAL A 66 2.76 -6.93 6.58
CA VAL A 66 2.27 -6.99 7.96
C VAL A 66 3.32 -6.46 8.93
N GLU A 67 2.88 -5.98 10.08
CA GLU A 67 3.77 -5.52 11.13
C GLU A 67 4.57 -6.68 11.75
N VAL A 68 3.92 -7.86 11.89
CA VAL A 68 4.54 -9.12 12.33
C VAL A 68 3.87 -10.30 11.61
N ALA A 69 4.64 -11.36 11.32
CA ALA A 69 4.15 -12.51 10.57
C ALA A 69 3.14 -13.36 11.37
N HIS A 70 3.35 -13.49 12.67
CA HIS A 70 2.49 -14.29 13.55
C HIS A 70 1.79 -13.40 14.57
N LYS A 71 0.47 -13.31 14.47
CA LYS A 71 -0.38 -12.55 15.37
C LYS A 71 -1.80 -13.11 15.31
N PRO A 72 -2.13 -14.10 16.16
CA PRO A 72 -3.49 -14.59 16.29
C PRO A 72 -4.43 -13.46 16.70
N THR A 73 -5.51 -13.26 15.97
CA THR A 73 -6.48 -12.20 16.24
C THR A 73 -7.87 -12.76 16.45
N ILE A 74 -8.64 -12.10 17.32
CA ILE A 74 -10.06 -12.33 17.55
C ILE A 74 -10.81 -11.13 16.98
N GLY A 75 -11.84 -11.37 16.19
CA GLY A 75 -12.67 -10.34 15.56
C GLY A 75 -12.51 -10.31 14.05
N THR A 76 -11.35 -9.92 13.55
CA THR A 76 -11.05 -9.90 12.11
C THR A 76 -9.65 -10.48 11.87
N GLU A 77 -9.55 -11.47 10.99
CA GLU A 77 -8.27 -11.94 10.49
C GLU A 77 -7.74 -11.00 9.41
N TRP A 78 -6.43 -10.76 9.45
CA TRP A 78 -5.80 -9.95 8.42
C TRP A 78 -5.75 -10.73 7.09
N SER A 79 -6.33 -10.14 6.06
CA SER A 79 -6.25 -10.60 4.67
C SER A 79 -6.24 -9.42 3.72
N VAL A 80 -5.35 -9.44 2.73
CA VAL A 80 -5.21 -8.41 1.68
C VAL A 80 -4.94 -9.09 0.35
N ALA A 81 -5.74 -8.80 -0.66
CA ALA A 81 -5.56 -9.31 -2.03
C ALA A 81 -5.47 -10.85 -2.12
N GLY A 82 -6.17 -11.56 -1.25
CA GLY A 82 -6.14 -13.03 -1.12
C GLY A 82 -4.94 -13.56 -0.32
N LEU A 83 -4.06 -12.69 0.15
CA LEU A 83 -2.89 -13.05 0.96
C LEU A 83 -3.24 -12.99 2.45
N GLY A 84 -3.12 -14.09 3.16
CA GLY A 84 -3.23 -14.13 4.62
C GLY A 84 -1.94 -13.66 5.32
N ARG A 85 -2.02 -13.35 6.60
CA ARG A 85 -0.90 -12.83 7.41
C ARG A 85 0.35 -13.70 7.33
N ALA A 86 0.22 -15.02 7.44
CA ALA A 86 1.34 -15.96 7.42
C ALA A 86 2.11 -15.97 6.08
N GLY A 87 1.44 -15.63 4.97
CA GLY A 87 2.06 -15.52 3.64
C GLY A 87 2.61 -14.13 3.35
N ALA A 88 2.24 -13.12 4.13
CA ALA A 88 2.68 -11.76 3.93
C ALA A 88 4.07 -11.52 4.51
N ARG A 89 4.91 -10.79 3.78
CA ARG A 89 6.22 -10.37 4.28
C ARG A 89 6.05 -9.31 5.38
N PRO A 90 6.71 -9.44 6.54
CA PRO A 90 6.74 -8.38 7.53
C PRO A 90 7.44 -7.12 7.01
N VAL A 91 7.03 -5.96 7.51
CA VAL A 91 7.80 -4.73 7.35
C VAL A 91 9.14 -4.84 8.07
N SER A 92 10.11 -4.02 7.66
CA SER A 92 11.40 -3.95 8.32
C SER A 92 11.27 -3.51 9.79
N GLN A 93 12.31 -3.73 10.57
CA GLN A 93 12.31 -3.40 11.99
C GLN A 93 13.35 -2.32 12.31
N ILE A 94 13.03 -1.50 13.33
CA ILE A 94 13.90 -0.54 13.95
C ILE A 94 13.92 -0.88 15.46
N ASP A 95 15.09 -1.21 15.98
CA ASP A 95 15.30 -1.56 17.40
C ASP A 95 14.31 -2.64 17.90
N GLY A 96 14.09 -3.67 17.06
CA GLY A 96 13.20 -4.80 17.38
C GLY A 96 11.71 -4.49 17.27
N ARG A 97 11.33 -3.32 16.75
CA ARG A 97 9.93 -2.93 16.53
C ARG A 97 9.64 -2.73 15.04
N PRO A 98 8.42 -3.04 14.58
CA PRO A 98 8.03 -2.77 13.20
C PRO A 98 8.23 -1.29 12.84
N ALA A 99 8.88 -1.02 11.71
CA ALA A 99 9.10 0.35 11.22
C ALA A 99 7.80 1.03 10.77
N PHE A 100 6.79 0.23 10.41
CA PHE A 100 5.48 0.68 9.92
C PHE A 100 4.38 -0.21 10.49
N GLY A 101 3.13 0.29 10.50
CA GLY A 101 1.96 -0.47 10.95
C GLY A 101 1.47 -1.57 10.00
N GLY A 102 2.10 -1.71 8.84
CA GLY A 102 1.67 -2.65 7.80
C GLY A 102 0.49 -2.13 6.95
N THR A 103 0.01 -2.99 6.08
CA THR A 103 -1.17 -2.74 5.24
C THR A 103 -2.44 -3.05 6.03
N PRO A 104 -3.47 -2.19 6.02
CA PRO A 104 -4.75 -2.50 6.64
C PRO A 104 -5.45 -3.65 5.90
N SER A 105 -6.20 -4.51 6.62
CA SER A 105 -6.96 -5.60 5.99
C SER A 105 -8.06 -5.08 5.06
N ASP A 106 -8.39 -5.86 4.02
CA ASP A 106 -9.43 -5.51 3.07
C ASP A 106 -10.77 -5.23 3.76
N GLU A 107 -11.16 -6.10 4.71
CA GLU A 107 -12.38 -5.93 5.48
C GLU A 107 -12.40 -4.61 6.24
N SER A 108 -11.28 -4.23 6.88
CA SER A 108 -11.22 -2.99 7.65
C SER A 108 -11.30 -1.73 6.78
N VAL A 109 -10.70 -1.77 5.59
CA VAL A 109 -10.80 -0.66 4.61
C VAL A 109 -12.23 -0.50 4.10
N VAL A 110 -12.86 -1.60 3.69
CA VAL A 110 -14.26 -1.59 3.22
C VAL A 110 -15.20 -1.09 4.33
N ALA A 111 -15.02 -1.59 5.57
CA ALA A 111 -15.82 -1.15 6.71
C ALA A 111 -15.63 0.35 7.01
N LEU A 112 -14.40 0.86 6.91
CA LEU A 112 -14.11 2.27 7.15
C LEU A 112 -14.72 3.17 6.06
N ILE A 113 -14.62 2.80 4.78
CA ILE A 113 -15.24 3.55 3.68
C ILE A 113 -16.77 3.64 3.90
N ARG A 114 -17.40 2.50 4.22
CA ARG A 114 -18.85 2.46 4.50
C ARG A 114 -19.21 3.34 5.70
N ARG A 115 -18.43 3.27 6.77
CA ARG A 115 -18.64 4.07 7.98
C ARG A 115 -18.58 5.57 7.68
N LEU A 116 -17.55 6.01 6.95
CA LEU A 116 -17.38 7.41 6.55
C LEU A 116 -18.55 7.91 5.70
N ARG A 117 -18.98 7.12 4.72
CA ARG A 117 -20.01 7.52 3.76
C ARG A 117 -21.42 7.46 4.35
N PHE A 118 -21.79 6.34 4.97
CA PHE A 118 -23.17 6.08 5.34
C PHE A 118 -23.53 6.55 6.76
N ASP A 119 -22.57 6.53 7.69
CA ASP A 119 -22.84 6.93 9.08
C ASP A 119 -22.47 8.39 9.33
N TYR A 120 -21.40 8.88 8.68
CA TYR A 120 -20.96 10.27 8.84
C TYR A 120 -21.33 11.19 7.65
N GLY A 121 -21.84 10.65 6.56
CA GLY A 121 -22.22 11.42 5.37
C GLY A 121 -21.05 12.12 4.67
N LEU A 122 -19.83 11.58 4.82
CA LEU A 122 -18.61 12.15 4.25
C LEU A 122 -18.32 11.57 2.87
N GLU A 123 -17.84 12.41 1.96
CA GLU A 123 -17.26 11.98 0.70
C GLU A 123 -15.89 11.36 0.94
N VAL A 124 -15.62 10.21 0.32
CA VAL A 124 -14.34 9.50 0.45
C VAL A 124 -13.54 9.61 -0.85
N VAL A 125 -12.30 10.09 -0.74
CA VAL A 125 -11.30 9.99 -1.80
C VAL A 125 -10.34 8.86 -1.43
N LEU A 126 -10.37 7.76 -2.15
CA LEU A 126 -9.47 6.64 -1.90
C LEU A 126 -8.10 6.90 -2.53
N TYR A 127 -7.05 6.72 -1.74
CA TYR A 127 -5.69 7.02 -2.13
C TYR A 127 -4.79 5.78 -1.98
N PRO A 128 -4.62 4.96 -3.06
CA PRO A 128 -3.57 3.95 -3.10
C PRO A 128 -2.20 4.57 -2.84
N PHE A 129 -1.48 4.07 -1.86
CA PHE A 129 -0.22 4.69 -1.43
C PHE A 129 0.93 3.68 -1.44
N LEU A 130 2.05 4.07 -2.01
CA LEU A 130 3.27 3.29 -2.01
C LEU A 130 4.26 3.85 -0.98
N MET A 131 4.57 3.05 0.03
CA MET A 131 5.61 3.33 1.02
C MET A 131 6.86 2.52 0.68
N MET A 132 8.05 3.14 0.77
CA MET A 132 9.30 2.42 0.52
C MET A 132 9.83 1.81 1.82
N ASP A 133 9.80 0.49 1.89
CA ASP A 133 10.34 -0.26 3.03
C ASP A 133 11.70 -0.87 2.67
N ILE A 134 12.69 -0.01 2.59
CA ILE A 134 14.09 -0.34 2.34
C ILE A 134 14.87 -0.01 3.62
N PRO A 135 15.26 -0.99 4.45
CA PRO A 135 15.98 -0.74 5.70
C PRO A 135 17.45 -0.37 5.43
N ALA A 136 18.14 0.12 6.46
CA ALA A 136 19.58 0.28 6.40
C ALA A 136 20.30 -1.07 6.20
N GLY A 137 21.47 -1.06 5.54
CA GLY A 137 22.24 -2.27 5.28
C GLY A 137 21.60 -3.26 4.30
N ASN A 138 20.73 -2.76 3.41
CA ASN A 138 19.93 -3.58 2.48
C ASN A 138 20.75 -4.26 1.37
N GLY A 139 21.96 -3.79 1.06
CA GLY A 139 22.83 -4.37 0.01
C GLY A 139 22.34 -4.17 -1.43
N LEU A 140 21.22 -3.48 -1.65
CA LEU A 140 20.68 -3.22 -2.97
C LEU A 140 21.53 -2.16 -3.69
N ALA A 141 21.84 -2.38 -4.96
CA ALA A 141 22.56 -1.37 -5.76
C ALA A 141 21.71 -0.08 -5.87
N ASP A 142 22.31 1.06 -5.52
CA ASP A 142 21.65 2.37 -5.66
C ASP A 142 21.71 2.81 -7.13
N PRO A 143 20.58 3.00 -7.82
CA PRO A 143 20.59 3.41 -9.22
C PRO A 143 21.26 4.77 -9.46
N TYR A 144 21.32 5.63 -8.42
CA TYR A 144 21.89 6.98 -8.52
C TYR A 144 23.40 7.02 -8.29
N SER A 145 23.95 6.25 -7.38
CA SER A 145 25.39 6.21 -7.11
C SER A 145 26.07 4.98 -7.72
N GLY A 146 25.38 3.84 -7.82
CA GLY A 146 25.91 2.54 -8.19
C GLY A 146 26.57 1.80 -7.04
N ASP A 147 26.62 2.40 -5.86
CA ASP A 147 27.18 1.79 -4.68
C ASP A 147 26.24 0.71 -4.10
N PRO A 148 26.72 -0.26 -3.35
CA PRO A 148 25.87 -1.17 -2.61
C PRO A 148 25.19 -0.42 -1.44
N GLY A 149 23.89 -0.62 -1.29
CA GLY A 149 23.10 -0.01 -0.23
C GLY A 149 22.31 1.22 -0.68
N GLN A 150 21.03 1.01 -0.97
CA GLN A 150 20.09 2.11 -1.21
C GLN A 150 19.81 2.88 0.10
N PRO A 151 19.42 4.18 0.03
CA PRO A 151 19.07 4.97 1.20
C PRO A 151 17.97 4.30 2.03
N ARG A 152 18.07 4.44 3.35
CA ARG A 152 17.05 3.95 4.27
C ARG A 152 15.74 4.70 4.08
N TYR A 153 14.63 3.96 3.89
CA TYR A 153 13.26 4.48 3.73
C TYR A 153 13.16 5.66 2.75
N PRO A 154 13.63 5.49 1.51
CA PRO A 154 13.67 6.58 0.57
C PRO A 154 12.26 7.02 0.17
N TRP A 155 12.13 8.24 -0.29
CA TRP A 155 10.90 8.69 -0.93
C TRP A 155 10.64 7.94 -2.24
N ARG A 156 9.41 7.46 -2.45
CA ARG A 156 8.98 6.72 -3.65
C ARG A 156 9.22 7.45 -4.96
N GLY A 157 9.24 8.80 -4.93
CA GLY A 157 9.59 9.62 -6.08
C GLY A 157 11.02 9.42 -6.59
N ARG A 158 11.85 8.64 -5.88
CA ARG A 158 13.19 8.22 -6.32
C ARG A 158 13.22 6.89 -7.07
N ILE A 159 12.10 6.18 -7.20
CA ILE A 159 12.05 4.98 -8.07
C ILE A 159 12.34 5.44 -9.50
N THR A 160 13.28 4.78 -10.17
CA THR A 160 13.73 5.15 -11.52
C THR A 160 14.34 3.95 -12.25
N CYS A 161 14.79 4.15 -13.49
CA CYS A 161 15.57 3.13 -14.21
C CYS A 161 16.95 2.90 -13.56
N ASP A 162 17.56 1.79 -13.87
CA ASP A 162 18.90 1.44 -13.41
C ASP A 162 19.84 1.19 -14.61
N PRO A 163 20.96 1.93 -14.71
CA PRO A 163 21.35 3.12 -13.93
C PRO A 163 20.42 4.32 -14.12
N ALA A 164 20.33 5.19 -13.07
CA ALA A 164 19.46 6.37 -13.09
C ALA A 164 19.83 7.37 -14.20
N PRO A 165 18.91 8.25 -14.63
CA PRO A 165 19.17 9.31 -15.59
C PRO A 165 20.44 10.11 -15.26
N GLY A 166 21.24 10.39 -16.29
CA GLY A 166 22.52 11.12 -16.15
C GLY A 166 23.72 10.26 -15.74
N ARG A 167 23.52 8.96 -15.45
CA ARG A 167 24.62 8.05 -15.17
C ARG A 167 25.12 7.34 -16.44
N PRO A 168 26.42 6.95 -16.49
CA PRO A 168 26.94 6.13 -17.59
C PRO A 168 26.13 4.81 -17.71
N GLY A 169 25.71 4.50 -18.94
CA GLY A 169 24.91 3.29 -19.22
C GLY A 169 23.43 3.41 -18.86
N SER A 170 22.93 4.61 -18.46
CA SER A 170 21.51 4.81 -18.22
C SER A 170 20.66 4.47 -19.44
N PRO A 171 19.55 3.74 -19.29
CA PRO A 171 18.61 3.48 -20.37
C PRO A 171 17.75 4.70 -20.74
N GLU A 172 17.82 5.79 -19.98
CA GLU A 172 17.05 7.00 -20.28
C GLU A 172 17.22 7.47 -21.71
N GLY A 173 16.13 7.85 -22.38
CA GLY A 173 16.11 8.28 -23.77
C GLY A 173 16.29 7.15 -24.79
N THR A 174 16.28 5.91 -24.34
CA THR A 174 16.41 4.73 -25.20
C THR A 174 15.23 3.78 -25.08
N ALA A 175 15.13 2.80 -25.97
CA ALA A 175 14.11 1.74 -25.89
C ALA A 175 14.26 0.84 -24.63
N ALA A 176 15.42 0.83 -23.99
CA ALA A 176 15.67 0.01 -22.80
C ALA A 176 15.03 0.57 -21.50
N ALA A 177 14.55 1.82 -21.52
CA ALA A 177 13.85 2.41 -20.38
C ALA A 177 12.45 1.79 -20.18
N ALA A 178 11.69 1.58 -21.25
CA ALA A 178 10.32 1.09 -21.19
C ALA A 178 10.19 -0.27 -20.48
N PRO A 179 10.99 -1.32 -20.79
CA PRO A 179 10.89 -2.60 -20.10
C PRO A 179 11.07 -2.53 -18.57
N GLN A 180 11.90 -1.60 -18.07
CA GLN A 180 12.06 -1.42 -16.61
C GLN A 180 10.83 -0.77 -15.99
N VAL A 181 10.21 0.18 -16.66
CA VAL A 181 8.96 0.80 -16.23
C VAL A 181 7.81 -0.20 -16.31
N ASP A 182 7.73 -0.97 -17.39
CA ASP A 182 6.71 -2.01 -17.59
C ASP A 182 6.76 -3.07 -16.47
N ALA A 183 7.97 -3.47 -16.05
CA ALA A 183 8.15 -4.40 -14.94
C ALA A 183 7.59 -3.83 -13.62
N PHE A 184 7.78 -2.54 -13.35
CA PHE A 184 7.20 -1.87 -12.18
C PHE A 184 5.68 -1.75 -12.26
N ILE A 185 5.18 -1.33 -13.44
CA ILE A 185 3.74 -1.18 -13.67
C ILE A 185 3.03 -2.53 -13.57
N GLY A 186 3.57 -3.57 -14.18
CA GLY A 186 2.98 -4.90 -14.25
C GLY A 186 1.89 -5.04 -15.30
N THR A 187 1.26 -6.21 -15.31
CA THR A 187 0.34 -6.66 -16.36
C THR A 187 -1.07 -6.97 -15.87
N VAL A 188 -1.35 -6.81 -14.57
CA VAL A 188 -2.70 -7.02 -14.01
C VAL A 188 -3.72 -6.13 -14.72
N SER A 189 -4.82 -6.72 -15.13
CA SER A 189 -5.93 -6.06 -15.82
C SER A 189 -7.22 -6.17 -15.00
N PRO A 190 -8.27 -5.41 -15.31
CA PRO A 190 -9.56 -5.56 -14.62
C PRO A 190 -10.13 -6.97 -14.69
N SER A 191 -9.88 -7.72 -15.77
CA SER A 191 -10.34 -9.12 -15.93
C SER A 191 -9.60 -10.12 -15.03
N ASP A 192 -8.42 -9.76 -14.52
CA ASP A 192 -7.66 -10.57 -13.56
C ASP A 192 -8.18 -10.42 -12.12
N MET A 193 -8.98 -9.38 -11.87
CA MET A 193 -9.50 -9.07 -10.53
C MET A 193 -10.88 -9.68 -10.31
N GLY A 194 -11.10 -10.17 -9.10
CA GLY A 194 -12.38 -10.79 -8.73
C GLY A 194 -12.66 -10.68 -7.23
N MET A 195 -13.87 -11.14 -6.87
CA MET A 195 -14.30 -11.30 -5.48
C MET A 195 -14.48 -12.79 -5.21
N ALA A 196 -13.77 -13.34 -4.23
CA ALA A 196 -13.88 -14.75 -3.85
C ALA A 196 -13.81 -14.88 -2.32
N GLY A 197 -14.67 -15.73 -1.74
CA GLY A 197 -14.67 -15.98 -0.29
C GLY A 197 -14.88 -14.75 0.59
N GLY A 198 -15.52 -13.70 0.06
CA GLY A 198 -15.70 -12.42 0.77
C GLY A 198 -14.50 -11.47 0.71
N GLY A 199 -13.40 -11.86 0.05
CA GLY A 199 -12.21 -11.05 -0.16
C GLY A 199 -11.94 -10.73 -1.63
N ILE A 200 -10.95 -9.90 -1.89
CA ILE A 200 -10.50 -9.55 -3.24
C ILE A 200 -9.46 -10.58 -3.69
N SER A 201 -9.61 -11.09 -4.91
CA SER A 201 -8.70 -12.05 -5.52
C SER A 201 -8.09 -11.51 -6.81
N CYS A 202 -6.94 -12.08 -7.21
CA CYS A 202 -6.29 -11.78 -8.47
C CYS A 202 -5.86 -13.09 -9.15
N ALA A 203 -6.15 -13.23 -10.44
CA ALA A 203 -5.78 -14.42 -11.23
C ALA A 203 -4.26 -14.53 -11.45
N LYS A 204 -3.50 -13.47 -11.17
CA LYS A 204 -2.02 -13.44 -11.18
C LYS A 204 -1.50 -13.34 -9.74
N PRO A 205 -1.53 -14.42 -8.95
CA PRO A 205 -1.23 -14.37 -7.51
C PRO A 205 0.20 -13.91 -7.19
N ASP A 206 1.15 -14.22 -8.07
CA ASP A 206 2.56 -13.95 -7.88
C ASP A 206 3.03 -12.60 -8.45
N GLU A 207 2.17 -11.88 -9.17
CA GLU A 207 2.49 -10.55 -9.66
C GLU A 207 2.22 -9.50 -8.57
N TRP A 208 3.28 -8.86 -8.05
CA TRP A 208 3.23 -7.79 -7.06
C TRP A 208 3.74 -6.49 -7.69
N SER A 209 2.83 -5.75 -8.31
CA SER A 209 3.12 -4.59 -9.16
C SER A 209 2.32 -3.35 -8.74
N TYR A 210 2.71 -2.19 -9.25
CA TYR A 210 2.00 -0.94 -9.00
C TYR A 210 0.54 -0.99 -9.52
N ARG A 211 0.34 -1.56 -10.71
CA ARG A 211 -1.01 -1.71 -11.29
C ARG A 211 -1.89 -2.61 -10.43
N ARG A 212 -1.32 -3.68 -9.85
CA ARG A 212 -2.07 -4.53 -8.92
C ARG A 212 -2.53 -3.75 -7.68
N LEU A 213 -1.70 -2.89 -7.10
CA LEU A 213 -2.11 -2.00 -5.99
C LEU A 213 -3.30 -1.13 -6.38
N VAL A 214 -3.23 -0.46 -7.54
CA VAL A 214 -4.30 0.44 -8.03
C VAL A 214 -5.59 -0.35 -8.27
N MET A 215 -5.52 -1.49 -8.97
CA MET A 215 -6.68 -2.35 -9.26
C MET A 215 -7.29 -2.92 -7.97
N HIS A 216 -6.45 -3.36 -7.03
CA HIS A 216 -6.91 -3.82 -5.72
C HIS A 216 -7.70 -2.75 -4.97
N CYS A 217 -7.18 -1.52 -4.89
CA CYS A 217 -7.88 -0.40 -4.27
C CYS A 217 -9.20 -0.05 -5.01
N ALA A 218 -9.24 -0.17 -6.33
CA ALA A 218 -10.49 0.00 -7.09
C ALA A 218 -11.53 -1.06 -6.70
N MET A 219 -11.11 -2.31 -6.49
CA MET A 219 -11.99 -3.39 -6.00
C MET A 219 -12.47 -3.13 -4.56
N LEU A 220 -11.62 -2.58 -3.67
CA LEU A 220 -12.04 -2.15 -2.33
C LEU A 220 -13.12 -1.07 -2.39
N ALA A 221 -12.94 -0.07 -3.26
CA ALA A 221 -13.94 0.96 -3.50
C ALA A 221 -15.26 0.36 -3.99
N GLN A 222 -15.22 -0.56 -4.95
CA GLN A 222 -16.40 -1.25 -5.46
C GLN A 222 -17.09 -2.08 -4.36
N ALA A 223 -16.33 -2.85 -3.58
CA ALA A 223 -16.85 -3.65 -2.47
C ALA A 223 -17.50 -2.80 -1.38
N ALA A 224 -17.05 -1.57 -1.20
CA ALA A 224 -17.62 -0.62 -0.25
C ALA A 224 -18.90 0.09 -0.77
N GLY A 225 -19.27 -0.09 -2.04
CA GLY A 225 -20.40 0.60 -2.67
C GLY A 225 -20.01 1.91 -3.36
N GLY A 226 -18.73 2.07 -3.72
CA GLY A 226 -18.17 3.22 -4.41
C GLY A 226 -17.47 4.22 -3.49
N VAL A 227 -16.76 5.16 -4.10
CA VAL A 227 -16.12 6.33 -3.48
C VAL A 227 -16.32 7.54 -4.37
N GLU A 228 -16.25 8.76 -3.82
CA GLU A 228 -16.47 10.00 -4.57
C GLU A 228 -15.23 10.46 -5.34
N GLY A 229 -14.05 9.95 -4.98
CA GLY A 229 -12.81 10.22 -5.71
C GLY A 229 -11.81 9.07 -5.57
N PHE A 230 -10.94 8.96 -6.56
CA PHE A 230 -9.90 7.94 -6.59
C PHE A 230 -8.60 8.56 -7.11
N VAL A 231 -7.53 8.46 -6.34
CA VAL A 231 -6.21 8.95 -6.74
C VAL A 231 -5.46 7.82 -7.46
N VAL A 232 -5.23 7.96 -8.77
CA VAL A 232 -4.53 6.96 -9.57
C VAL A 232 -3.02 7.14 -9.49
N GLY A 233 -2.54 8.39 -9.45
CA GLY A 233 -1.12 8.72 -9.47
C GLY A 233 -0.58 9.05 -8.08
N LEU A 234 0.68 8.70 -7.87
CA LEU A 234 1.46 9.05 -6.70
C LEU A 234 2.59 10.02 -7.08
N GLU A 235 3.37 10.43 -6.09
CA GLU A 235 4.58 11.24 -6.28
C GLU A 235 5.73 10.39 -6.88
N MET A 236 5.55 9.96 -8.13
CA MET A 236 6.48 9.07 -8.87
C MET A 236 7.42 9.85 -9.78
N ARG A 237 8.00 10.93 -9.27
CA ARG A 237 8.78 11.86 -10.09
C ARG A 237 9.88 11.17 -10.91
N GLY A 238 10.60 10.22 -10.32
CA GLY A 238 11.68 9.50 -10.99
C GLY A 238 11.21 8.67 -12.20
N LEU A 239 9.95 8.25 -12.21
CA LEU A 239 9.34 7.51 -13.30
C LEU A 239 8.60 8.41 -14.30
N THR A 240 7.84 9.40 -13.81
CA THR A 240 7.05 10.29 -14.66
C THR A 240 7.93 11.23 -15.51
N HIS A 241 9.17 11.48 -15.10
CA HIS A 241 10.15 12.26 -15.86
C HIS A 241 11.11 11.38 -16.67
N LEU A 242 11.05 10.05 -16.53
CA LEU A 242 11.89 9.13 -17.27
C LEU A 242 11.45 9.06 -18.73
N ARG A 243 12.36 9.36 -19.64
CA ARG A 243 12.11 9.31 -21.09
C ARG A 243 12.44 7.92 -21.63
N GLY A 244 11.59 7.44 -22.55
CA GLY A 244 11.89 6.34 -23.44
C GLY A 244 12.56 6.81 -24.73
N ALA A 245 12.64 5.93 -25.72
CA ALA A 245 13.06 6.31 -27.07
C ALA A 245 12.10 7.33 -27.72
N THR A 246 10.82 7.17 -27.42
CA THR A 246 9.73 8.08 -27.81
C THR A 246 8.80 8.22 -26.61
N GLY A 247 8.63 9.44 -26.09
CA GLY A 247 7.69 9.69 -25.00
C GLY A 247 8.18 9.29 -23.59
N TYR A 248 7.22 9.11 -22.68
CA TYR A 248 7.43 8.87 -21.24
C TYR A 248 6.72 7.58 -20.81
N PRO A 249 7.43 6.45 -20.72
CA PRO A 249 6.79 5.11 -20.53
C PRO A 249 5.83 4.99 -19.36
N MET A 250 5.97 5.83 -18.33
CA MET A 250 5.05 5.82 -17.17
C MET A 250 3.77 6.63 -17.41
N VAL A 251 3.78 7.56 -18.37
CA VAL A 251 2.71 8.56 -18.56
C VAL A 251 1.90 8.28 -19.82
N ASP A 252 2.56 7.81 -20.87
CA ASP A 252 1.96 7.50 -22.17
C ASP A 252 1.29 6.11 -22.16
#